data_775dacfb0063caea4f8d2cf402685be4
#
_entry.id   775dacfb0063caea4f8d2cf402685be4
#
_cell.length_a   1.000
_cell.length_b   1.000
_cell.length_c   1.000
_cell.angle_alpha   90.00
_cell.angle_beta   90.00
_cell.angle_gamma   90.00
#
_symmetry.space_group_name_H-M   'P 1'
#
loop_
_entity.id
_entity.type
_entity.pdbx_description
1 polymer ?
#
loop_
_entity_poly.entity_id
_entity_poly.type
_entity_poly.pdbx_seq_one_letter_code
_entity_poly.pdbx_strand_id
1 'polypeptide(L)'
;MSGTIWGREDTDNICRGEAQMIKAIVKDQFFLSQKSDPAVRDDLSVADDLQDTLNANRDRCVGMAANMIGVRKRVIIVNTGSQNEVMFNPEIIKKTGEFETEEGCLSLPGTRKTLRYQEILVEYRDRAWNKRRKQYSGWTAQIIQHECDHLDGILI
;
A
#
# COMPACT_ATOMS: atom_id res chain seq x y z
N MET A 1 -6.53 -13.42 -15.22
CA MET A 1 -5.95 -12.23 -15.79
C MET A 1 -4.62 -11.89 -15.14
N SER A 2 -4.69 -11.48 -13.91
CA SER A 2 -3.49 -11.02 -13.23
C SER A 2 -2.45 -12.09 -13.04
N GLY A 3 -2.86 -13.32 -12.79
CA GLY A 3 -1.90 -14.40 -12.57
C GLY A 3 -0.99 -14.67 -13.74
N THR A 4 -1.51 -14.50 -14.93
CA THR A 4 -0.74 -14.75 -16.16
C THR A 4 0.41 -13.76 -16.28
N ILE A 5 0.16 -12.51 -15.94
CA ILE A 5 1.18 -11.48 -16.00
C ILE A 5 2.29 -11.76 -15.01
N TRP A 6 1.91 -12.21 -13.82
CA TRP A 6 2.85 -12.53 -12.76
C TRP A 6 3.89 -13.55 -13.22
N GLY A 7 3.43 -14.66 -13.77
CA GLY A 7 4.33 -15.74 -14.12
C GLY A 7 5.37 -15.33 -15.13
N ARG A 8 4.95 -14.55 -16.12
CA ARG A 8 5.88 -14.12 -17.16
C ARG A 8 6.94 -13.19 -16.63
N GLU A 9 6.53 -12.26 -15.78
CA GLU A 9 7.45 -11.26 -15.27
C GLU A 9 8.47 -11.87 -14.33
N ASP A 10 8.03 -12.81 -13.52
CA ASP A 10 8.95 -13.50 -12.62
C ASP A 10 10.03 -14.23 -13.41
N THR A 11 9.60 -14.89 -14.47
CA THR A 11 10.54 -15.64 -15.30
C THR A 11 11.58 -14.72 -15.93
N ASP A 12 11.11 -13.60 -16.46
CA ASP A 12 12.00 -12.64 -17.09
C ASP A 12 13.02 -12.08 -16.10
N ASN A 13 12.56 -11.77 -14.89
CA ASN A 13 13.44 -11.23 -13.86
C ASN A 13 14.52 -12.21 -13.47
N ILE A 14 14.15 -13.47 -13.35
CA ILE A 14 15.11 -14.51 -13.02
C ILE A 14 16.17 -14.60 -14.11
N CYS A 15 15.75 -14.57 -15.35
CA CYS A 15 16.66 -14.67 -16.47
C CYS A 15 17.67 -13.53 -16.51
N ARG A 16 17.26 -12.35 -16.09
CA ARG A 16 18.15 -11.21 -16.09
C ARG A 16 19.02 -11.12 -14.85
N GLY A 17 18.76 -11.97 -13.86
CA GLY A 17 19.51 -11.92 -12.63
C GLY A 17 19.24 -10.69 -11.78
N GLU A 18 18.14 -10.01 -12.03
CA GLU A 18 17.74 -8.85 -11.26
C GLU A 18 17.26 -9.25 -9.88
N ALA A 19 17.46 -8.38 -8.90
CA ALA A 19 17.02 -8.62 -7.53
C ALA A 19 15.57 -8.20 -7.32
N GLN A 20 14.80 -8.08 -8.36
CA GLN A 20 13.41 -7.67 -8.29
C GLN A 20 12.56 -8.72 -7.60
N MET A 21 11.76 -8.29 -6.61
CA MET A 21 10.93 -9.20 -5.81
C MET A 21 9.47 -8.82 -5.93
N ILE A 22 8.80 -9.48 -6.87
CA ILE A 22 7.35 -9.30 -7.06
C ILE A 22 6.65 -10.34 -6.19
N LYS A 23 5.92 -9.86 -5.20
CA LYS A 23 5.24 -10.74 -4.24
C LYS A 23 3.83 -11.05 -4.71
N ALA A 24 3.36 -12.26 -4.39
CA ALA A 24 1.97 -12.62 -4.63
C ALA A 24 1.07 -11.84 -3.65
N ILE A 25 -0.09 -11.43 -4.15
CA ILE A 25 -1.03 -10.67 -3.33
C ILE A 25 -1.73 -11.61 -2.36
N VAL A 26 -1.65 -11.29 -1.07
CA VAL A 26 -2.32 -12.05 -0.01
C VAL A 26 -3.82 -11.81 -0.09
N LYS A 27 -4.60 -12.89 0.00
CA LYS A 27 -6.06 -12.83 -0.03
C LYS A 27 -6.70 -13.47 1.19
N ASP A 28 -5.90 -13.96 2.12
CA ASP A 28 -6.37 -14.57 3.36
C ASP A 28 -6.93 -13.48 4.28
N GLN A 29 -8.24 -13.49 4.47
CA GLN A 29 -8.90 -12.45 5.26
C GLN A 29 -8.49 -12.49 6.73
N PHE A 30 -8.19 -13.65 7.26
CA PHE A 30 -7.73 -13.74 8.64
C PHE A 30 -6.40 -13.01 8.81
N PHE A 31 -5.47 -13.24 7.91
CA PHE A 31 -4.18 -12.55 7.94
C PHE A 31 -4.36 -11.04 7.79
N LEU A 32 -5.20 -10.63 6.84
CA LEU A 32 -5.42 -9.21 6.55
C LEU A 32 -6.17 -8.48 7.65
N SER A 33 -6.89 -9.21 8.50
CA SER A 33 -7.65 -8.59 9.59
C SER A 33 -6.80 -8.34 10.83
N GLN A 34 -5.52 -8.68 10.80
CA GLN A 34 -4.63 -8.45 11.93
C GLN A 34 -3.95 -7.10 11.81
N LYS A 35 -3.78 -6.43 12.95
CA LYS A 35 -3.06 -5.17 12.96
C LYS A 35 -1.60 -5.40 12.66
N SER A 36 -1.02 -4.49 11.90
CA SER A 36 0.41 -4.53 11.58
C SER A 36 1.21 -3.89 12.70
N ASP A 37 2.41 -4.41 12.92
CA ASP A 37 3.33 -3.90 13.92
C ASP A 37 4.08 -2.68 13.38
N PRO A 38 4.55 -1.79 14.26
CA PRO A 38 5.37 -0.67 13.80
C PRO A 38 6.58 -1.14 13.01
N ALA A 39 6.90 -0.41 11.96
CA ALA A 39 8.11 -0.67 11.18
C ALA A 39 9.31 -0.05 11.87
N VAL A 40 10.46 -0.68 11.69
CA VAL A 40 11.73 -0.15 12.18
C VAL A 40 12.65 0.06 10.98
N ARG A 41 13.79 0.69 11.21
CA ARG A 41 14.70 1.01 10.13
C ARG A 41 15.15 -0.23 9.33
N ASP A 42 15.25 -1.37 10.00
CA ASP A 42 15.64 -2.61 9.33
C ASP A 42 14.57 -3.09 8.35
N ASP A 43 13.38 -2.51 8.37
CA ASP A 43 12.30 -2.87 7.45
C ASP A 43 12.36 -2.11 6.12
N LEU A 44 13.42 -1.35 5.88
CA LEU A 44 13.52 -0.55 4.64
C LEU A 44 13.42 -1.40 3.38
N SER A 45 13.86 -2.64 3.42
CA SER A 45 13.77 -3.52 2.26
C SER A 45 12.33 -3.84 1.85
N VAL A 46 11.38 -3.70 2.77
CA VAL A 46 9.96 -3.90 2.46
C VAL A 46 9.50 -2.88 1.41
N ALA A 47 10.10 -1.68 1.42
CA ALA A 47 9.77 -0.66 0.43
C ALA A 47 10.07 -1.13 -0.99
N ASP A 48 11.18 -1.83 -1.17
CA ASP A 48 11.56 -2.33 -2.50
C ASP A 48 10.58 -3.40 -2.97
N ASP A 49 10.20 -4.31 -2.09
CA ASP A 49 9.23 -5.35 -2.42
C ASP A 49 7.87 -4.74 -2.76
N LEU A 50 7.44 -3.73 -2.00
CA LEU A 50 6.19 -3.04 -2.29
C LEU A 50 6.26 -2.33 -3.64
N GLN A 51 7.36 -1.68 -3.93
CA GLN A 51 7.51 -0.97 -5.19
C GLN A 51 7.46 -1.92 -6.37
N ASP A 52 8.19 -3.02 -6.29
CA ASP A 52 8.20 -4.01 -7.38
C ASP A 52 6.81 -4.61 -7.58
N THR A 53 6.13 -4.92 -6.49
CA THR A 53 4.80 -5.52 -6.56
C THR A 53 3.76 -4.53 -7.08
N LEU A 54 3.83 -3.28 -6.64
CA LEU A 54 2.92 -2.25 -7.14
C LEU A 54 3.13 -2.02 -8.62
N ASN A 55 4.38 -1.92 -9.06
CA ASN A 55 4.70 -1.72 -10.46
C ASN A 55 4.17 -2.85 -11.34
N ALA A 56 4.21 -4.08 -10.85
CA ALA A 56 3.68 -5.22 -11.57
C ALA A 56 2.16 -5.21 -11.67
N ASN A 57 1.48 -4.45 -10.82
CA ASN A 57 0.02 -4.36 -10.79
C ASN A 57 -0.50 -2.96 -11.12
N ARG A 58 0.30 -2.13 -11.77
CA ARG A 58 -0.02 -0.72 -12.03
C ARG A 58 -1.32 -0.51 -12.77
N ASP A 59 -1.70 -1.44 -13.63
CA ASP A 59 -2.92 -1.33 -14.42
C ASP A 59 -4.18 -1.52 -13.58
N ARG A 60 -4.05 -1.97 -12.32
CA ARG A 60 -5.19 -2.29 -11.47
C ARG A 60 -5.06 -1.76 -10.05
N CYS A 61 -3.90 -1.19 -9.69
CA CYS A 61 -3.62 -0.86 -8.31
C CYS A 61 -2.81 0.42 -8.22
N VAL A 62 -3.20 1.31 -7.33
CA VAL A 62 -2.53 2.61 -7.16
C VAL A 62 -1.92 2.76 -5.77
N GLY A 63 -2.09 1.76 -4.92
CA GLY A 63 -1.52 1.76 -3.58
C GLY A 63 -1.51 0.37 -3.00
N MET A 64 -0.72 0.15 -1.97
CA MET A 64 -0.57 -1.17 -1.38
C MET A 64 -0.05 -1.04 0.04
N ALA A 65 -0.54 -1.91 0.93
CA ALA A 65 -0.02 -2.01 2.29
C ALA A 65 0.83 -3.28 2.40
N ALA A 66 1.80 -3.27 3.30
CA ALA A 66 2.73 -4.39 3.42
C ALA A 66 2.05 -5.71 3.76
N ASN A 67 0.93 -5.69 4.48
CA ASN A 67 0.25 -6.94 4.76
C ASN A 67 -0.31 -7.61 3.51
N MET A 68 -0.52 -6.85 2.44
CA MET A 68 -0.96 -7.42 1.16
C MET A 68 0.12 -8.26 0.50
N ILE A 69 1.37 -8.12 0.92
CA ILE A 69 2.47 -8.95 0.43
C ILE A 69 3.03 -9.85 1.54
N GLY A 70 2.26 -10.05 2.60
CA GLY A 70 2.62 -11.00 3.64
C GLY A 70 3.48 -10.46 4.76
N VAL A 71 3.64 -9.14 4.85
CA VAL A 71 4.49 -8.52 5.87
C VAL A 71 3.62 -7.69 6.81
N ARG A 72 3.53 -8.11 8.07
CA ARG A 72 2.71 -7.40 9.05
C ARG A 72 3.48 -6.25 9.69
N LYS A 73 3.87 -5.28 8.86
CA LYS A 73 4.57 -4.07 9.29
C LYS A 73 3.85 -2.85 8.73
N ARG A 74 3.90 -1.76 9.47
CA ARG A 74 3.18 -0.55 9.09
C ARG A 74 3.94 0.22 8.00
N VAL A 75 3.85 -0.32 6.79
CA VAL A 75 4.46 0.28 5.61
C VAL A 75 3.43 0.29 4.49
N ILE A 76 3.29 1.42 3.82
CA ILE A 76 2.43 1.53 2.64
C ILE A 76 3.19 2.16 1.49
N ILE A 77 2.69 1.94 0.29
CA ILE A 77 3.17 2.62 -0.91
C ILE A 77 1.97 3.18 -1.64
N VAL A 78 2.09 4.41 -2.13
CA VAL A 78 1.00 5.04 -2.88
C VAL A 78 1.57 5.69 -4.13
N ASN A 79 0.81 5.62 -5.22
CA ASN A 79 1.15 6.33 -6.44
C ASN A 79 0.46 7.69 -6.39
N THR A 80 1.25 8.75 -6.43
CA THR A 80 0.73 10.12 -6.32
C THR A 80 0.38 10.73 -7.67
N GLY A 81 0.52 9.96 -8.74
CA GLY A 81 0.32 10.43 -10.10
C GLY A 81 1.64 10.70 -10.80
N SER A 82 2.64 11.15 -10.09
CA SER A 82 3.96 11.41 -10.65
C SER A 82 5.00 10.39 -10.22
N GLN A 83 4.81 9.78 -9.06
CA GLN A 83 5.78 8.82 -8.53
C GLN A 83 5.13 7.93 -7.49
N ASN A 84 5.84 6.87 -7.12
CA ASN A 84 5.45 6.03 -5.99
C ASN A 84 6.11 6.57 -4.73
N GLU A 85 5.32 6.74 -3.69
CA GLU A 85 5.80 7.24 -2.41
C GLU A 85 5.60 6.19 -1.33
N VAL A 86 6.67 5.85 -0.62
CA VAL A 86 6.63 4.86 0.46
C VAL A 86 6.56 5.58 1.80
N MET A 87 5.70 5.09 2.68
CA MET A 87 5.53 5.67 4.01
C MET A 87 5.69 4.58 5.06
N PHE A 88 6.63 4.79 5.98
CA PHE A 88 6.81 3.91 7.14
C PHE A 88 6.10 4.53 8.33
N ASN A 89 5.29 3.73 9.01
CA ASN A 89 4.52 4.15 10.18
C ASN A 89 3.65 5.39 9.89
N PRO A 90 2.86 5.36 8.81
CA PRO A 90 2.02 6.51 8.51
C PRO A 90 0.94 6.69 9.57
N GLU A 91 0.70 7.93 9.94
CA GLU A 91 -0.32 8.28 10.92
C GLU A 91 -1.08 9.49 10.39
N ILE A 92 -2.40 9.37 10.31
CA ILE A 92 -3.25 10.48 9.86
C ILE A 92 -3.57 11.31 11.10
N ILE A 93 -2.94 12.47 11.22
CA ILE A 93 -3.06 13.31 12.40
C ILE A 93 -4.15 14.38 12.28
N LYS A 94 -4.61 14.67 11.06
CA LYS A 94 -5.74 15.56 10.82
C LYS A 94 -6.50 15.10 9.60
N LYS A 95 -7.81 15.25 9.61
CA LYS A 95 -8.66 14.89 8.48
C LYS A 95 -9.90 15.77 8.46
N THR A 96 -10.28 16.24 7.26
CA THR A 96 -11.45 17.10 7.10
C THR A 96 -12.15 16.76 5.79
N GLY A 97 -13.44 17.12 5.70
CA GLY A 97 -14.20 16.93 4.47
C GLY A 97 -14.69 15.50 4.29
N GLU A 98 -15.48 15.01 5.25
CA GLU A 98 -16.01 13.65 5.22
C GLU A 98 -16.90 13.42 4.00
N PHE A 99 -16.76 12.27 3.34
CA PHE A 99 -17.64 11.87 2.25
C PHE A 99 -17.71 10.35 2.20
N GLU A 100 -18.83 9.86 1.65
CA GLU A 100 -19.03 8.42 1.43
C GLU A 100 -18.57 8.04 0.02
N THR A 101 -17.97 6.87 -0.10
CA THR A 101 -17.52 6.36 -1.39
C THR A 101 -17.52 4.84 -1.36
N GLU A 102 -17.30 4.25 -2.53
CA GLU A 102 -17.14 2.81 -2.66
C GLU A 102 -15.75 2.50 -3.16
N GLU A 103 -15.10 1.51 -2.55
CA GLU A 103 -13.73 1.16 -2.90
C GLU A 103 -13.58 -0.35 -3.05
N GLY A 104 -12.69 -0.73 -3.98
CA GLY A 104 -12.28 -2.10 -4.14
C GLY A 104 -10.82 -2.25 -3.77
N CYS A 105 -10.40 -3.49 -3.54
CA CYS A 105 -9.03 -3.80 -3.16
C CYS A 105 -8.57 -5.03 -3.93
N LEU A 106 -7.28 -5.04 -4.29
CA LEU A 106 -6.71 -6.16 -5.03
C LEU A 106 -6.78 -7.46 -4.21
N SER A 107 -6.74 -7.37 -2.90
CA SER A 107 -6.77 -8.53 -2.00
C SER A 107 -8.16 -9.09 -1.78
N LEU A 108 -9.21 -8.32 -2.02
CA LEU A 108 -10.59 -8.71 -1.67
C LEU A 108 -11.52 -8.52 -2.86
N PRO A 109 -12.44 -9.46 -3.09
CA PRO A 109 -13.39 -9.32 -4.20
C PRO A 109 -14.46 -8.27 -3.91
N GLY A 110 -14.99 -7.67 -4.99
CA GLY A 110 -16.08 -6.72 -4.89
C GLY A 110 -15.66 -5.36 -4.37
N THR A 111 -16.67 -4.57 -4.01
CA THR A 111 -16.45 -3.22 -3.48
C THR A 111 -17.16 -3.08 -2.14
N ARG A 112 -16.76 -2.08 -1.36
CA ARG A 112 -17.34 -1.80 -0.05
C ARG A 112 -17.53 -0.31 0.12
N LYS A 113 -18.61 0.08 0.77
CA LYS A 113 -18.84 1.46 1.13
C LYS A 113 -17.96 1.83 2.31
N THR A 114 -17.41 3.03 2.28
CA THR A 114 -16.56 3.51 3.34
C THR A 114 -16.62 5.02 3.44
N LEU A 115 -16.23 5.55 4.58
CA LEU A 115 -16.10 6.99 4.79
C LEU A 115 -14.66 7.39 4.54
N ARG A 116 -14.48 8.48 3.81
CA ARG A 116 -13.18 9.04 3.54
C ARG A 116 -13.20 10.54 3.79
N TYR A 117 -12.03 11.13 3.78
CA TYR A 117 -11.88 12.56 4.01
C TYR A 117 -11.16 13.18 2.83
N GLN A 118 -11.61 14.38 2.44
CA GLN A 118 -11.07 15.08 1.29
C GLN A 118 -9.62 15.51 1.50
N GLU A 119 -9.29 15.89 2.73
CA GLU A 119 -7.96 16.38 3.07
C GLU A 119 -7.46 15.70 4.34
N ILE A 120 -6.19 15.29 4.31
CA ILE A 120 -5.55 14.66 5.46
C ILE A 120 -4.16 15.22 5.64
N LEU A 121 -3.70 15.21 6.89
CA LEU A 121 -2.31 15.53 7.23
C LEU A 121 -1.69 14.25 7.77
N VAL A 122 -0.61 13.80 7.13
CA VAL A 122 0.02 12.52 7.44
C VAL A 122 1.42 12.75 7.97
N GLU A 123 1.76 12.06 9.05
CA GLU A 123 3.10 12.02 9.59
C GLU A 123 3.66 10.62 9.36
N TYR A 124 4.88 10.51 8.82
CA TYR A 124 5.45 9.22 8.48
C TYR A 124 6.98 9.32 8.38
N ARG A 125 7.65 8.18 8.25
CA ARG A 125 9.07 8.11 7.93
C ARG A 125 9.23 7.79 6.45
N ASP A 126 10.15 8.48 5.78
CA ASP A 126 10.43 8.20 4.36
C ASP A 126 11.51 7.12 4.22
N ARG A 127 11.94 6.85 2.98
CA ARG A 127 12.95 5.81 2.73
C ARG A 127 14.29 6.11 3.37
N ALA A 128 14.59 7.37 3.63
CA ALA A 128 15.81 7.78 4.32
C ALA A 128 15.62 7.75 5.85
N TRP A 129 14.45 7.30 6.29
CA TRP A 129 14.04 7.23 7.70
C TRP A 129 13.92 8.61 8.33
N ASN A 130 13.73 9.63 7.53
CA ASN A 130 13.47 10.98 8.01
C ASN A 130 11.99 11.15 8.33
N LYS A 131 11.70 11.86 9.40
CA LYS A 131 10.32 12.14 9.76
C LYS A 131 9.75 13.21 8.83
N ARG A 132 8.60 12.94 8.25
CA ARG A 132 7.94 13.84 7.32
C ARG A 132 6.52 14.09 7.79
N ARG A 133 6.03 15.28 7.45
CA ARG A 133 4.65 15.65 7.71
C ARG A 133 4.14 16.35 6.46
N LYS A 134 3.18 15.75 5.79
CA LYS A 134 2.69 16.28 4.51
C LYS A 134 1.17 16.25 4.47
N GLN A 135 0.61 17.24 3.79
CA GLN A 135 -0.82 17.31 3.55
C GLN A 135 -1.13 16.74 2.18
N TYR A 136 -2.19 15.96 2.12
CA TYR A 136 -2.69 15.36 0.89
C TYR A 136 -4.16 15.64 0.74
N SER A 137 -4.63 15.70 -0.50
CA SER A 137 -6.05 15.94 -0.78
C SER A 137 -6.49 15.07 -1.94
N GLY A 138 -7.81 14.98 -2.13
CA GLY A 138 -8.40 14.31 -3.28
C GLY A 138 -8.05 12.83 -3.36
N TRP A 139 -7.73 12.38 -4.57
CA TRP A 139 -7.52 10.96 -4.83
C TRP A 139 -6.34 10.38 -4.04
N THR A 140 -5.23 11.12 -3.96
CA THR A 140 -4.07 10.66 -3.20
C THR A 140 -4.41 10.47 -1.73
N ALA A 141 -5.17 11.41 -1.15
CA ALA A 141 -5.61 11.29 0.24
C ALA A 141 -6.49 10.06 0.43
N GLN A 142 -7.35 9.77 -0.53
CA GLN A 142 -8.22 8.60 -0.46
C GLN A 142 -7.41 7.31 -0.47
N ILE A 143 -6.40 7.21 -1.34
CA ILE A 143 -5.53 6.04 -1.42
C ILE A 143 -4.81 5.82 -0.09
N ILE A 144 -4.25 6.88 0.48
CA ILE A 144 -3.51 6.77 1.74
C ILE A 144 -4.41 6.25 2.86
N GLN A 145 -5.64 6.77 2.93
CA GLN A 145 -6.59 6.32 3.95
C GLN A 145 -6.94 4.85 3.79
N HIS A 146 -7.14 4.41 2.55
CA HIS A 146 -7.42 3.01 2.26
C HIS A 146 -6.28 2.11 2.74
N GLU A 147 -5.04 2.47 2.41
CA GLU A 147 -3.90 1.65 2.79
C GLU A 147 -3.65 1.67 4.30
N CYS A 148 -3.91 2.80 4.94
CA CYS A 148 -3.79 2.86 6.40
C CYS A 148 -4.83 1.97 7.09
N ASP A 149 -6.02 1.84 6.51
CA ASP A 149 -7.01 0.92 7.05
C ASP A 149 -6.50 -0.52 7.04
N HIS A 150 -5.80 -0.90 5.97
CA HIS A 150 -5.20 -2.23 5.92
C HIS A 150 -4.21 -2.46 7.05
N LEU A 151 -3.45 -1.43 7.41
CA LEU A 151 -2.49 -1.55 8.52
C LEU A 151 -3.18 -1.78 9.86
N ASP A 152 -4.42 -1.33 9.98
CA ASP A 152 -5.22 -1.53 11.19
C ASP A 152 -6.06 -2.82 11.11
N GLY A 153 -5.90 -3.61 10.07
CA GLY A 153 -6.63 -4.85 9.90
C GLY A 153 -8.06 -4.66 9.43
N ILE A 154 -8.38 -3.50 8.88
CA ILE A 154 -9.71 -3.22 8.36
C ILE A 154 -9.82 -3.76 6.94
N LEU A 155 -10.80 -4.63 6.72
CA LEU A 155 -11.02 -5.24 5.40
C LEU A 155 -11.87 -4.30 4.54
N ILE A 156 -11.20 -3.61 3.64
CA ILE A 156 -11.85 -2.61 2.83
C ILE A 156 -11.57 -2.83 1.34
#